data_037eb7ecb6a3b001767557b4bd5398de
#
_entry.id   037eb7ecb6a3b001767557b4bd5398de
#
_cell.length_a   1.000
_cell.length_b   1.000
_cell.length_c   1.000
_cell.angle_alpha   90.00
_cell.angle_beta   90.00
_cell.angle_gamma   90.00
#
_symmetry.space_group_name_H-M   'P 1'
#
loop_
_entity.id
_entity.type
_entity.pdbx_description
1 polymer ?
#
loop_
_entity_poly.entity_id
_entity_poly.type
_entity_poly.pdbx_seq_one_letter_code
_entity_poly.pdbx_strand_id
1 'polypeptide(L)'
;MNTNRQWLLAKRPNGLVTRENFEYVESPIPEPAPGQVLVRNLFLSFDPTQRGWMEDRESYLPPVAIGAPMRAGSIGQVSESRHPDFAVGDLVQTTGGWQDFVVAAPNEGPMGLTKVPDGVTPEMMLSVLGITGLTAYFGMIDLGTPKPGETVLVSGAAGATGSVAGQIARIKGCRVVGIAGGAAKCAWLKDEAGFDAVIDYKQGNVSDQIKATCPDKVDVYFDNVGGEILEAALNHINLRARVVLCGGISGYNATEPVPGPANLMNLVTNRARMEGFIILDYLPRAAEAITDLLQWISAGDLKYQIDLQHGFDNIPSTLSRLFTGENLGKQLLQIADPS
;
A
#
# COMPACT_ATOMS: atom_id res chain seq x y z
N MET A 1 4.63 -29.18 -9.93
CA MET A 1 5.59 -28.32 -10.65
C MET A 1 6.98 -28.86 -10.34
N ASN A 2 7.88 -28.91 -11.32
CA ASN A 2 9.25 -29.41 -11.12
C ASN A 2 10.29 -28.28 -11.10
N THR A 3 9.84 -27.05 -11.33
CA THR A 3 10.69 -25.84 -11.41
C THR A 3 10.05 -24.69 -10.61
N ASN A 4 10.87 -23.72 -10.22
CA ASN A 4 10.49 -22.47 -9.62
C ASN A 4 10.47 -21.39 -10.73
N ARG A 5 9.28 -20.95 -11.15
CA ARG A 5 9.14 -19.83 -12.07
C ARG A 5 9.43 -18.53 -11.32
N GLN A 6 10.14 -17.62 -11.95
CA GLN A 6 10.55 -16.34 -11.32
C GLN A 6 10.50 -15.20 -12.33
N TRP A 7 10.14 -14.01 -11.84
CA TRP A 7 10.35 -12.75 -12.54
C TRP A 7 11.49 -11.99 -11.87
N LEU A 8 12.63 -11.92 -12.53
CA LEU A 8 13.83 -11.25 -12.04
C LEU A 8 13.85 -9.79 -12.51
N LEU A 9 14.36 -8.87 -11.69
CA LEU A 9 14.66 -7.52 -12.14
C LEU A 9 15.86 -7.57 -13.10
N ALA A 10 15.63 -7.45 -14.41
CA ALA A 10 16.68 -7.52 -15.43
C ALA A 10 17.36 -6.17 -15.66
N LYS A 11 16.59 -5.09 -15.63
CA LYS A 11 17.11 -3.72 -15.76
C LYS A 11 16.27 -2.74 -14.95
N ARG A 12 16.90 -1.71 -14.40
CA ARG A 12 16.21 -0.65 -13.67
C ARG A 12 15.32 0.15 -14.60
N PRO A 13 14.06 0.46 -14.23
CA PRO A 13 13.17 1.26 -15.06
C PRO A 13 13.63 2.73 -15.12
N ASN A 14 13.55 3.32 -16.30
CA ASN A 14 13.63 4.77 -16.51
C ASN A 14 12.23 5.26 -16.93
N GLY A 15 11.51 5.95 -16.06
CA GLY A 15 10.11 6.26 -16.27
C GLY A 15 9.20 5.10 -15.83
N LEU A 16 8.13 4.85 -16.57
CA LEU A 16 7.16 3.79 -16.29
C LEU A 16 7.81 2.41 -16.29
N VAL A 17 7.37 1.59 -15.34
CA VAL A 17 7.73 0.17 -15.29
C VAL A 17 7.05 -0.55 -16.44
N THR A 18 7.81 -1.31 -17.19
CA THR A 18 7.33 -2.15 -18.30
C THR A 18 7.78 -3.59 -18.13
N ARG A 19 7.17 -4.51 -18.86
CA ARG A 19 7.57 -5.91 -18.84
C ARG A 19 9.05 -6.11 -19.21
N GLU A 20 9.63 -5.24 -20.01
CA GLU A 20 11.05 -5.31 -20.43
C GLU A 20 12.04 -5.05 -19.27
N ASN A 21 11.58 -4.53 -18.13
CA ASN A 21 12.40 -4.39 -16.94
C ASN A 21 12.66 -5.73 -16.25
N PHE A 22 11.94 -6.78 -16.63
CA PHE A 22 11.96 -8.08 -15.99
C PHE A 22 12.30 -9.21 -16.95
N GLU A 23 12.94 -10.24 -16.42
CA GLU A 23 13.25 -11.49 -17.12
C GLU A 23 12.49 -12.63 -16.46
N TYR A 24 11.79 -13.42 -17.27
CA TYR A 24 11.18 -14.65 -16.83
C TYR A 24 12.22 -15.77 -16.89
N VAL A 25 12.38 -16.48 -15.77
CA VAL A 25 13.27 -17.64 -15.67
C VAL A 25 12.60 -18.82 -14.96
N GLU A 26 13.08 -20.01 -15.23
CA GLU A 26 12.77 -21.21 -14.46
C GLU A 26 14.05 -21.76 -13.82
N SER A 27 14.02 -21.99 -12.53
CA SER A 27 15.14 -22.52 -11.75
C SER A 27 14.73 -23.78 -11.01
N PRO A 28 15.68 -24.57 -10.48
CA PRO A 28 15.36 -25.61 -9.53
C PRO A 28 14.60 -25.05 -8.31
N ILE A 29 13.66 -25.82 -7.76
CA ILE A 29 13.00 -25.47 -6.50
C ILE A 29 14.08 -25.51 -5.40
N PRO A 30 14.23 -24.44 -4.58
CA PRO A 30 15.22 -24.41 -3.52
C PRO A 30 14.84 -25.37 -2.38
N GLU A 31 15.84 -25.88 -1.65
CA GLU A 31 15.65 -26.72 -0.48
C GLU A 31 15.81 -25.91 0.81
N PRO A 32 14.92 -26.04 1.80
CA PRO A 32 15.06 -25.36 3.07
C PRO A 32 16.19 -25.97 3.92
N ALA A 33 16.99 -25.13 4.56
CA ALA A 33 17.96 -25.55 5.57
C ALA A 33 17.28 -25.78 6.94
N PRO A 34 17.94 -26.39 7.94
CA PRO A 34 17.41 -26.48 9.30
C PRO A 34 16.98 -25.11 9.85
N GLY A 35 15.78 -25.02 10.40
CA GLY A 35 15.16 -23.78 10.87
C GLY A 35 14.43 -22.96 9.79
N GLN A 36 14.35 -23.46 8.57
CA GLN A 36 13.65 -22.83 7.44
C GLN A 36 12.46 -23.67 6.96
N VAL A 37 11.61 -23.04 6.17
CA VAL A 37 10.52 -23.69 5.44
C VAL A 37 10.59 -23.36 3.96
N LEU A 38 10.10 -24.26 3.11
CA LEU A 38 9.80 -23.98 1.71
C LEU A 38 8.34 -23.55 1.60
N VAL A 39 8.09 -22.37 1.07
CA VAL A 39 6.76 -21.82 0.88
C VAL A 39 6.43 -21.78 -0.60
N ARG A 40 5.28 -22.33 -0.99
CA ARG A 40 4.68 -22.13 -2.31
C ARG A 40 3.82 -20.89 -2.26
N ASN A 41 4.17 -19.84 -2.99
CA ASN A 41 3.39 -18.62 -3.07
C ASN A 41 2.04 -18.86 -3.77
N LEU A 42 0.99 -18.30 -3.20
CA LEU A 42 -0.39 -18.37 -3.71
C LEU A 42 -0.87 -16.98 -4.16
N PHE A 43 -0.62 -15.96 -3.34
CA PHE A 43 -1.02 -14.58 -3.58
C PHE A 43 0.18 -13.65 -3.46
N LEU A 44 0.24 -12.66 -4.37
CA LEU A 44 1.23 -11.58 -4.36
C LEU A 44 0.56 -10.24 -4.15
N SER A 45 1.19 -9.39 -3.34
CA SER A 45 0.79 -8.01 -3.10
C SER A 45 1.51 -7.07 -4.05
N PHE A 46 0.77 -6.10 -4.59
CA PHE A 46 1.34 -5.04 -5.41
C PHE A 46 1.16 -3.70 -4.71
N ASP A 47 2.27 -2.99 -4.58
CA ASP A 47 2.36 -1.71 -3.87
C ASP A 47 3.23 -0.73 -4.67
N PRO A 48 2.85 0.56 -4.76
CA PRO A 48 3.61 1.54 -5.53
C PRO A 48 5.08 1.66 -5.09
N THR A 49 5.37 1.38 -3.82
CA THR A 49 6.74 1.39 -3.27
C THR A 49 7.69 0.41 -3.96
N GLN A 50 7.15 -0.66 -4.60
CA GLN A 50 7.96 -1.61 -5.39
C GLN A 50 8.75 -0.90 -6.49
N ARG A 51 8.21 0.20 -7.04
CA ARG A 51 8.93 1.03 -8.03
C ARG A 51 10.21 1.64 -7.43
N GLY A 52 10.12 2.14 -6.19
CA GLY A 52 11.28 2.69 -5.46
C GLY A 52 12.36 1.63 -5.15
N TRP A 53 11.96 0.39 -4.89
CA TRP A 53 12.90 -0.72 -4.63
C TRP A 53 13.68 -1.16 -5.88
N MET A 54 13.26 -0.74 -7.08
CA MET A 54 13.99 -0.99 -8.33
C MET A 54 15.08 0.07 -8.59
N GLU A 55 15.11 1.17 -7.84
CA GLU A 55 16.13 2.22 -7.99
C GLU A 55 17.39 1.90 -7.20
N ASP A 56 18.55 2.27 -7.75
CA ASP A 56 19.84 2.11 -7.09
C ASP A 56 20.15 3.33 -6.22
N ARG A 57 19.43 3.44 -5.12
CA ARG A 57 19.59 4.52 -4.14
C ARG A 57 19.39 3.99 -2.73
N GLU A 58 20.00 4.66 -1.77
CA GLU A 58 19.75 4.43 -0.36
C GLU A 58 18.30 4.74 0.00
N SER A 59 17.65 3.84 0.74
CA SER A 59 16.28 3.96 1.19
C SER A 59 16.08 3.11 2.46
N TYR A 60 14.87 3.07 3.00
CA TYR A 60 14.49 2.27 4.19
C TYR A 60 14.63 0.75 3.98
N LEU A 61 14.72 0.28 2.74
CA LEU A 61 15.11 -1.08 2.37
C LEU A 61 16.19 -1.01 1.27
N PRO A 62 17.14 -1.97 1.26
CA PRO A 62 18.11 -2.03 0.18
C PRO A 62 17.40 -2.27 -1.17
N PRO A 63 17.93 -1.72 -2.27
CA PRO A 63 17.38 -1.93 -3.61
C PRO A 63 17.38 -3.41 -3.98
N VAL A 64 16.42 -3.82 -4.82
CA VAL A 64 16.45 -5.15 -5.43
C VAL A 64 17.65 -5.22 -6.38
N ALA A 65 18.46 -6.27 -6.24
CA ALA A 65 19.61 -6.49 -7.10
C ALA A 65 19.15 -6.89 -8.54
N ILE A 66 19.91 -6.44 -9.53
CA ILE A 66 19.73 -6.95 -10.90
C ILE A 66 19.98 -8.46 -10.90
N GLY A 67 19.10 -9.23 -11.55
CA GLY A 67 19.11 -10.69 -11.58
C GLY A 67 18.46 -11.36 -10.36
N ALA A 68 17.94 -10.60 -9.40
CA ALA A 68 17.17 -11.16 -8.27
C ALA A 68 15.65 -11.12 -8.54
N PRO A 69 14.86 -12.05 -7.93
CA PRO A 69 13.42 -11.98 -7.95
C PRO A 69 12.92 -10.66 -7.39
N MET A 70 11.93 -10.04 -8.06
CA MET A 70 11.36 -8.79 -7.59
C MET A 70 10.68 -8.99 -6.24
N ARG A 71 11.01 -8.15 -5.25
CA ARG A 71 10.45 -8.24 -3.90
C ARG A 71 8.97 -7.87 -3.89
N ALA A 72 8.16 -8.66 -3.19
CA ALA A 72 6.75 -8.38 -2.90
C ALA A 72 6.32 -9.11 -1.63
N GLY A 73 5.33 -8.55 -0.91
CA GLY A 73 4.61 -9.29 0.11
C GLY A 73 3.84 -10.45 -0.55
N SER A 74 3.80 -11.59 0.09
CA SER A 74 3.08 -12.76 -0.41
C SER A 74 2.42 -13.55 0.71
N ILE A 75 1.32 -14.25 0.37
CA ILE A 75 0.80 -15.35 1.16
C ILE A 75 1.05 -16.63 0.37
N GLY A 76 1.60 -17.61 1.06
CA GLY A 76 1.84 -18.92 0.49
C GLY A 76 1.51 -20.05 1.48
N GLN A 77 1.64 -21.27 0.99
CA GLN A 77 1.44 -22.49 1.77
C GLN A 77 2.79 -23.19 1.98
N VAL A 78 3.07 -23.57 3.21
CA VAL A 78 4.28 -24.34 3.53
C VAL A 78 4.20 -25.69 2.79
N SER A 79 5.15 -25.95 1.90
CA SER A 79 5.26 -27.19 1.13
C SER A 79 6.29 -28.18 1.69
N GLU A 80 7.34 -27.68 2.38
CA GLU A 80 8.30 -28.46 3.16
C GLU A 80 8.69 -27.65 4.40
N SER A 81 8.87 -28.33 5.53
CA SER A 81 9.26 -27.67 6.78
C SER A 81 10.44 -28.38 7.43
N ARG A 82 11.45 -27.57 7.81
CA ARG A 82 12.55 -27.93 8.74
C ARG A 82 12.56 -27.02 9.96
N HIS A 83 11.41 -26.41 10.28
CA HIS A 83 11.20 -25.52 11.43
C HIS A 83 10.13 -26.11 12.37
N PRO A 84 10.34 -26.14 13.71
CA PRO A 84 9.41 -26.79 14.64
C PRO A 84 8.02 -26.16 14.70
N ASP A 85 7.93 -24.83 14.49
CA ASP A 85 6.68 -24.09 14.69
C ASP A 85 5.82 -23.99 13.40
N PHE A 86 6.31 -24.44 12.24
CA PHE A 86 5.59 -24.40 10.97
C PHE A 86 5.40 -25.78 10.40
N ALA A 87 4.17 -26.16 10.13
CA ALA A 87 3.81 -27.44 9.54
C ALA A 87 3.53 -27.31 8.02
N VAL A 88 3.73 -28.40 7.29
CA VAL A 88 3.26 -28.50 5.88
C VAL A 88 1.75 -28.24 5.87
N GLY A 89 1.31 -27.39 4.96
CA GLY A 89 -0.08 -26.95 4.83
C GLY A 89 -0.39 -25.62 5.53
N ASP A 90 0.44 -25.14 6.47
CA ASP A 90 0.24 -23.81 7.09
C ASP A 90 0.21 -22.71 6.03
N LEU A 91 -0.76 -21.78 6.13
CA LEU A 91 -0.74 -20.54 5.38
C LEU A 91 0.16 -19.54 6.09
N VAL A 92 1.08 -18.94 5.35
CA VAL A 92 2.10 -18.05 5.89
C VAL A 92 2.26 -16.79 5.03
N GLN A 93 2.57 -15.69 5.69
CA GLN A 93 2.99 -14.44 5.06
C GLN A 93 4.51 -14.38 4.97
N THR A 94 5.02 -13.97 3.81
CA THR A 94 6.45 -13.73 3.56
C THR A 94 6.66 -12.48 2.71
N THR A 95 7.92 -12.17 2.42
CA THR A 95 8.33 -11.21 1.38
C THR A 95 8.95 -11.95 0.18
N GLY A 96 8.42 -13.15 -0.13
CA GLY A 96 8.97 -14.09 -1.11
C GLY A 96 9.06 -13.58 -2.54
N GLY A 97 8.34 -12.52 -2.86
CA GLY A 97 8.48 -11.87 -4.16
C GLY A 97 7.86 -12.64 -5.33
N TRP A 98 8.26 -12.27 -6.53
CA TRP A 98 7.68 -12.72 -7.79
C TRP A 98 8.22 -14.07 -8.22
N GLN A 99 7.87 -15.11 -7.50
CA GLN A 99 8.27 -16.49 -7.76
C GLN A 99 7.27 -17.49 -7.19
N ASP A 100 7.30 -18.74 -7.69
CA ASP A 100 6.42 -19.79 -7.19
C ASP A 100 6.83 -20.27 -5.80
N PHE A 101 8.13 -20.46 -5.56
CA PHE A 101 8.65 -21.03 -4.32
C PHE A 101 9.71 -20.13 -3.69
N VAL A 102 9.69 -20.01 -2.38
CA VAL A 102 10.69 -19.28 -1.60
C VAL A 102 11.04 -20.05 -0.33
N VAL A 103 12.32 -20.05 0.04
CA VAL A 103 12.77 -20.47 1.37
C VAL A 103 12.66 -19.29 2.31
N ALA A 104 12.07 -19.50 3.49
CA ALA A 104 11.83 -18.46 4.48
C ALA A 104 12.06 -18.95 5.92
N ALA A 105 12.40 -18.02 6.81
CA ALA A 105 12.49 -18.23 8.24
C ALA A 105 11.89 -17.05 9.02
N PRO A 106 11.48 -17.22 10.31
CA PRO A 106 10.82 -16.17 11.10
C PRO A 106 11.56 -14.85 11.19
N ASN A 107 12.90 -14.89 11.25
CA ASN A 107 13.74 -13.70 11.45
C ASN A 107 14.42 -13.22 10.15
N GLU A 108 14.00 -13.71 9.00
CA GLU A 108 14.58 -13.36 7.71
C GLU A 108 13.67 -12.39 6.94
N GLY A 109 14.30 -11.37 6.33
CA GLY A 109 13.59 -10.34 5.56
C GLY A 109 12.89 -9.28 6.41
N PRO A 110 12.31 -8.26 5.77
CA PRO A 110 11.78 -7.07 6.46
C PRO A 110 10.51 -7.34 7.30
N MET A 111 9.78 -8.42 7.05
CA MET A 111 8.57 -8.80 7.78
C MET A 111 8.64 -10.18 8.42
N GLY A 112 9.73 -10.93 8.19
CA GLY A 112 9.86 -12.30 8.64
C GLY A 112 8.86 -13.27 8.00
N LEU A 113 8.78 -14.47 8.57
CA LEU A 113 7.78 -15.49 8.25
C LEU A 113 6.74 -15.51 9.38
N THR A 114 5.46 -15.31 9.07
CA THR A 114 4.38 -15.33 10.05
C THR A 114 3.21 -16.17 9.57
N LYS A 115 2.53 -16.88 10.49
CA LYS A 115 1.30 -17.61 10.14
C LYS A 115 0.16 -16.65 9.87
N VAL A 116 -0.68 -16.98 8.90
CA VAL A 116 -1.98 -16.31 8.73
C VAL A 116 -2.91 -16.80 9.86
N PRO A 117 -3.50 -15.89 10.65
CA PRO A 117 -4.39 -16.28 11.74
C PRO A 117 -5.66 -16.98 11.23
N ASP A 118 -6.21 -17.89 12.03
CA ASP A 118 -7.48 -18.55 11.73
C ASP A 118 -8.59 -17.53 11.48
N GLY A 119 -9.38 -17.76 10.45
CA GLY A 119 -10.48 -16.88 10.04
C GLY A 119 -10.07 -15.62 9.27
N VAL A 120 -8.77 -15.39 9.05
CA VAL A 120 -8.25 -14.33 8.19
C VAL A 120 -7.99 -14.88 6.79
N THR A 121 -8.54 -14.24 5.75
CA THR A 121 -8.26 -14.66 4.37
C THR A 121 -6.92 -14.09 3.89
N PRO A 122 -6.27 -14.71 2.88
CA PRO A 122 -5.06 -14.18 2.26
C PRO A 122 -5.21 -12.73 1.80
N GLU A 123 -6.37 -12.40 1.25
CA GLU A 123 -6.67 -11.04 0.75
C GLU A 123 -6.76 -10.03 1.90
N MET A 124 -7.38 -10.38 3.02
CA MET A 124 -7.42 -9.53 4.21
C MET A 124 -6.00 -9.28 4.74
N MET A 125 -5.19 -10.35 4.83
CA MET A 125 -3.83 -10.29 5.35
C MET A 125 -2.89 -9.48 4.46
N LEU A 126 -3.07 -9.50 3.14
CA LEU A 126 -2.29 -8.68 2.19
C LEU A 126 -2.86 -7.27 1.95
N SER A 127 -4.00 -6.94 2.55
CA SER A 127 -4.65 -5.64 2.38
C SER A 127 -4.86 -4.92 3.70
N VAL A 128 -6.09 -4.96 4.21
CA VAL A 128 -6.54 -4.16 5.36
C VAL A 128 -5.88 -4.55 6.68
N LEU A 129 -5.47 -5.81 6.86
CA LEU A 129 -4.71 -6.28 8.03
C LEU A 129 -3.20 -6.33 7.79
N GLY A 130 -2.75 -6.06 6.56
CA GLY A 130 -1.35 -6.01 6.17
C GLY A 130 -0.79 -4.59 6.15
N ILE A 131 0.32 -4.44 5.44
CA ILE A 131 1.11 -3.20 5.39
C ILE A 131 0.25 -1.97 5.06
N THR A 132 -0.69 -2.06 4.11
CA THR A 132 -1.47 -0.89 3.69
C THR A 132 -2.49 -0.44 4.74
N GLY A 133 -3.15 -1.38 5.42
CA GLY A 133 -4.06 -1.06 6.52
C GLY A 133 -3.33 -0.54 7.75
N LEU A 134 -2.20 -1.17 8.11
CA LEU A 134 -1.35 -0.70 9.21
C LEU A 134 -0.80 0.71 8.93
N THR A 135 -0.38 0.98 7.69
CA THR A 135 0.06 2.33 7.26
C THR A 135 -1.05 3.35 7.41
N ALA A 136 -2.28 3.01 6.98
CA ALA A 136 -3.44 3.87 7.16
C ALA A 136 -3.73 4.14 8.64
N TYR A 137 -3.68 3.10 9.48
CA TYR A 137 -3.94 3.19 10.90
C TYR A 137 -2.95 4.12 11.60
N PHE A 138 -1.66 3.82 11.56
CA PHE A 138 -0.66 4.60 12.29
C PHE A 138 -0.50 6.01 11.70
N GLY A 139 -0.54 6.16 10.39
CA GLY A 139 -0.49 7.47 9.76
C GLY A 139 -1.68 8.36 10.16
N MET A 140 -2.88 7.79 10.30
CA MET A 140 -4.05 8.55 10.73
C MET A 140 -4.08 8.75 12.26
N ILE A 141 -3.84 7.71 13.05
CA ILE A 141 -3.99 7.76 14.52
C ILE A 141 -2.82 8.49 15.18
N ASP A 142 -1.57 8.16 14.83
CA ASP A 142 -0.39 8.69 15.52
C ASP A 142 0.05 10.07 14.94
N LEU A 143 -0.01 10.23 13.62
CA LEU A 143 0.44 11.46 12.96
C LEU A 143 -0.73 12.41 12.68
N GLY A 144 -1.79 11.92 12.05
CA GLY A 144 -2.99 12.69 11.75
C GLY A 144 -3.71 13.18 12.99
N THR A 145 -3.78 12.34 14.03
CA THR A 145 -4.45 12.64 15.31
C THR A 145 -5.80 13.35 15.12
N PRO A 146 -6.73 12.76 14.33
CA PRO A 146 -7.98 13.43 13.94
C PRO A 146 -8.90 13.58 15.15
N LYS A 147 -9.62 14.72 15.21
CA LYS A 147 -10.57 15.01 16.27
C LYS A 147 -11.98 15.11 15.71
N PRO A 148 -13.01 14.73 16.47
CA PRO A 148 -14.40 14.87 16.05
C PRO A 148 -14.69 16.30 15.54
N GLY A 149 -15.35 16.38 14.39
CA GLY A 149 -15.71 17.65 13.74
C GLY A 149 -14.63 18.25 12.85
N GLU A 150 -13.40 17.74 12.84
CA GLU A 150 -12.36 18.19 11.92
C GLU A 150 -12.64 17.71 10.49
N THR A 151 -12.08 18.40 9.51
CA THR A 151 -12.10 18.01 8.10
C THR A 151 -10.81 17.30 7.73
N VAL A 152 -10.94 16.06 7.25
CA VAL A 152 -9.84 15.22 6.76
C VAL A 152 -9.92 15.11 5.25
N LEU A 153 -8.84 15.49 4.56
CA LEU A 153 -8.65 15.32 3.13
C LEU A 153 -7.69 14.15 2.88
N VAL A 154 -8.03 13.27 1.95
CA VAL A 154 -7.20 12.10 1.60
C VAL A 154 -6.93 12.10 0.11
N SER A 155 -5.68 12.11 -0.32
CA SER A 155 -5.31 11.87 -1.72
C SER A 155 -5.10 10.39 -2.02
N GLY A 156 -5.33 9.97 -3.30
CA GLY A 156 -5.33 8.54 -3.63
C GLY A 156 -6.36 7.76 -2.81
N ALA A 157 -7.49 8.40 -2.51
CA ALA A 157 -8.46 7.94 -1.53
C ALA A 157 -9.10 6.59 -1.86
N ALA A 158 -9.22 6.22 -3.14
CA ALA A 158 -9.75 4.91 -3.55
C ALA A 158 -8.69 3.80 -3.63
N GLY A 159 -7.46 4.08 -3.23
CA GLY A 159 -6.38 3.09 -3.10
C GLY A 159 -6.46 2.34 -1.77
N ALA A 160 -5.63 1.31 -1.63
CA ALA A 160 -5.62 0.43 -0.46
C ALA A 160 -5.43 1.18 0.88
N THR A 161 -4.44 2.08 0.95
CA THR A 161 -4.15 2.86 2.15
C THR A 161 -5.13 4.02 2.33
N GLY A 162 -5.40 4.78 1.25
CA GLY A 162 -6.23 5.98 1.33
C GLY A 162 -7.67 5.70 1.74
N SER A 163 -8.26 4.60 1.25
CA SER A 163 -9.63 4.23 1.61
C SER A 163 -9.79 3.85 3.08
N VAL A 164 -8.81 3.16 3.64
CA VAL A 164 -8.79 2.80 5.05
C VAL A 164 -8.54 4.05 5.92
N ALA A 165 -7.57 4.89 5.55
CA ALA A 165 -7.26 6.12 6.27
C ALA A 165 -8.48 7.06 6.38
N GLY A 166 -9.22 7.26 5.30
CA GLY A 166 -10.43 8.08 5.33
C GLY A 166 -11.54 7.48 6.19
N GLN A 167 -11.77 6.16 6.12
CA GLN A 167 -12.76 5.51 6.97
C GLN A 167 -12.37 5.56 8.45
N ILE A 168 -11.09 5.43 8.79
CA ILE A 168 -10.62 5.65 10.17
C ILE A 168 -10.97 7.08 10.64
N ALA A 169 -10.72 8.08 9.82
CA ALA A 169 -11.10 9.47 10.14
C ALA A 169 -12.61 9.62 10.35
N ARG A 170 -13.44 8.98 9.52
CA ARG A 170 -14.91 8.95 9.69
C ARG A 170 -15.31 8.30 11.01
N ILE A 171 -14.72 7.15 11.36
CA ILE A 171 -14.95 6.46 12.64
C ILE A 171 -14.58 7.36 13.83
N LYS A 172 -13.55 8.21 13.67
CA LYS A 172 -13.15 9.21 14.68
C LYS A 172 -14.05 10.47 14.69
N GLY A 173 -15.13 10.50 13.89
CA GLY A 173 -16.11 11.58 13.89
C GLY A 173 -15.71 12.80 13.03
N CYS A 174 -14.81 12.63 12.09
CA CYS A 174 -14.40 13.69 11.15
C CYS A 174 -15.30 13.74 9.92
N ARG A 175 -15.36 14.91 9.31
CA ARG A 175 -15.79 15.08 7.92
C ARG A 175 -14.66 14.62 7.00
N VAL A 176 -14.96 13.74 6.04
CA VAL A 176 -13.94 13.13 5.16
C VAL A 176 -14.19 13.48 3.70
N VAL A 177 -13.16 14.01 3.07
CA VAL A 177 -13.13 14.33 1.64
C VAL A 177 -12.06 13.51 0.95
N GLY A 178 -12.42 12.78 -0.10
CA GLY A 178 -11.49 11.93 -0.86
C GLY A 178 -11.15 12.50 -2.23
N ILE A 179 -9.88 12.45 -2.62
CA ILE A 179 -9.44 12.77 -3.98
C ILE A 179 -9.12 11.45 -4.69
N ALA A 180 -9.82 11.17 -5.80
CA ALA A 180 -9.63 9.99 -6.63
C ALA A 180 -9.79 10.33 -8.12
N GLY A 181 -9.48 9.39 -9.01
CA GLY A 181 -9.60 9.62 -10.46
C GLY A 181 -10.67 8.74 -11.10
N GLY A 182 -11.70 9.38 -11.64
CA GLY A 182 -12.77 8.75 -12.40
C GLY A 182 -14.01 8.37 -11.60
N ALA A 183 -15.15 8.34 -12.28
CA ALA A 183 -16.48 8.22 -11.69
C ALA A 183 -16.65 6.97 -10.81
N ALA A 184 -16.14 5.82 -11.24
CA ALA A 184 -16.28 4.57 -10.49
C ALA A 184 -15.61 4.62 -9.12
N LYS A 185 -14.38 5.19 -9.04
CA LYS A 185 -13.65 5.37 -7.77
C LYS A 185 -14.36 6.37 -6.86
N CYS A 186 -14.85 7.46 -7.42
CA CYS A 186 -15.58 8.47 -6.67
C CYS A 186 -16.92 7.92 -6.13
N ALA A 187 -17.64 7.15 -6.93
CA ALA A 187 -18.87 6.48 -6.50
C ALA A 187 -18.61 5.51 -5.34
N TRP A 188 -17.61 4.65 -5.47
CA TRP A 188 -17.25 3.70 -4.41
C TRP A 188 -16.90 4.40 -3.09
N LEU A 189 -16.13 5.49 -3.14
CA LEU A 189 -15.78 6.26 -1.95
C LEU A 189 -17.01 6.83 -1.25
N LYS A 190 -17.98 7.33 -2.03
CA LYS A 190 -19.20 7.93 -1.49
C LYS A 190 -20.18 6.89 -1.00
N ASP A 191 -20.47 5.89 -1.82
CA ASP A 191 -21.59 4.97 -1.62
C ASP A 191 -21.21 3.80 -0.70
N GLU A 192 -19.96 3.34 -0.74
CA GLU A 192 -19.49 2.19 0.02
C GLU A 192 -18.58 2.58 1.20
N ALA A 193 -17.59 3.44 0.98
CA ALA A 193 -16.65 3.86 2.02
C ALA A 193 -17.21 4.99 2.92
N GLY A 194 -18.33 5.61 2.53
CA GLY A 194 -19.05 6.60 3.33
C GLY A 194 -18.33 7.95 3.49
N PHE A 195 -17.57 8.37 2.46
CA PHE A 195 -16.94 9.69 2.45
C PHE A 195 -18.01 10.78 2.24
N ASP A 196 -17.91 11.90 2.97
CA ASP A 196 -18.87 12.99 2.90
C ASP A 196 -18.84 13.71 1.55
N ALA A 197 -17.66 13.83 0.93
CA ALA A 197 -17.48 14.41 -0.39
C ALA A 197 -16.31 13.75 -1.12
N VAL A 198 -16.35 13.85 -2.45
CA VAL A 198 -15.29 13.32 -3.32
C VAL A 198 -14.90 14.34 -4.37
N ILE A 199 -13.63 14.35 -4.73
CA ILE A 199 -13.02 15.19 -5.76
C ILE A 199 -12.49 14.25 -6.84
N ASP A 200 -12.97 14.40 -8.08
CA ASP A 200 -12.38 13.76 -9.24
C ASP A 200 -11.31 14.68 -9.82
N TYR A 201 -10.03 14.36 -9.57
CA TYR A 201 -8.92 15.17 -10.05
C TYR A 201 -8.81 15.23 -11.59
N LYS A 202 -9.54 14.36 -12.30
CA LYS A 202 -9.62 14.38 -13.76
C LYS A 202 -10.65 15.39 -14.30
N GLN A 203 -11.44 16.02 -13.41
CA GLN A 203 -12.55 16.90 -13.74
C GLN A 203 -12.29 18.37 -13.31
N GLY A 204 -11.17 18.95 -13.77
CA GLY A 204 -10.87 20.37 -13.52
C GLY A 204 -9.82 20.61 -12.44
N ASN A 205 -9.75 21.85 -11.96
CA ASN A 205 -8.73 22.29 -11.03
C ASN A 205 -8.97 21.71 -9.61
N VAL A 206 -7.99 20.98 -9.09
CA VAL A 206 -8.10 20.30 -7.78
C VAL A 206 -8.19 21.33 -6.64
N SER A 207 -7.45 22.43 -6.70
CA SER A 207 -7.48 23.47 -5.66
C SER A 207 -8.87 24.12 -5.52
N ASP A 208 -9.52 24.41 -6.66
CA ASP A 208 -10.88 24.97 -6.65
C ASP A 208 -11.90 23.95 -6.10
N GLN A 209 -11.74 22.67 -6.44
CA GLN A 209 -12.59 21.61 -5.92
C GLN A 209 -12.39 21.45 -4.40
N ILE A 210 -11.14 21.48 -3.88
CA ILE A 210 -10.87 21.45 -2.43
C ILE A 210 -11.55 22.62 -1.74
N LYS A 211 -11.42 23.84 -2.29
CA LYS A 211 -12.08 25.03 -1.74
C LYS A 211 -13.60 24.88 -1.64
N ALA A 212 -14.21 24.27 -2.65
CA ALA A 212 -15.66 24.08 -2.70
C ALA A 212 -16.13 22.95 -1.75
N THR A 213 -15.36 21.87 -1.60
CA THR A 213 -15.74 20.71 -0.79
C THR A 213 -15.28 20.79 0.68
N CYS A 214 -14.29 21.61 0.97
CA CYS A 214 -13.76 21.86 2.32
C CYS A 214 -13.95 23.34 2.71
N PRO A 215 -15.19 23.83 2.91
CA PRO A 215 -15.46 25.25 3.21
C PRO A 215 -14.79 25.72 4.50
N ASP A 216 -14.65 24.83 5.49
CA ASP A 216 -13.98 25.09 6.77
C ASP A 216 -12.48 24.78 6.73
N LYS A 217 -11.91 24.61 5.51
CA LYS A 217 -10.53 24.18 5.26
C LYS A 217 -10.24 22.76 5.74
N VAL A 218 -8.94 22.38 5.70
CA VAL A 218 -8.45 21.03 5.95
C VAL A 218 -7.62 20.99 7.24
N ASP A 219 -8.04 20.19 8.20
CA ASP A 219 -7.33 20.01 9.47
C ASP A 219 -6.29 18.88 9.39
N VAL A 220 -6.62 17.80 8.68
CA VAL A 220 -5.69 16.71 8.40
C VAL A 220 -5.65 16.43 6.91
N TYR A 221 -4.47 16.43 6.33
CA TYR A 221 -4.26 15.96 4.96
C TYR A 221 -3.42 14.69 4.97
N PHE A 222 -3.99 13.58 4.49
CA PHE A 222 -3.29 12.31 4.33
C PHE A 222 -2.87 12.15 2.87
N ASP A 223 -1.56 12.28 2.62
CA ASP A 223 -1.02 12.34 1.27
C ASP A 223 -0.40 11.03 0.81
N ASN A 224 -0.98 10.45 -0.25
CA ASN A 224 -0.46 9.30 -0.97
C ASN A 224 0.14 9.67 -2.34
N VAL A 225 -0.04 10.92 -2.79
CA VAL A 225 0.19 11.30 -4.19
C VAL A 225 1.34 12.27 -4.37
N GLY A 226 1.45 13.29 -3.52
CA GLY A 226 2.44 14.35 -3.68
C GLY A 226 2.16 15.30 -4.86
N GLY A 227 3.20 15.97 -5.35
CA GLY A 227 3.15 16.82 -6.53
C GLY A 227 2.10 17.92 -6.46
N GLU A 228 1.40 18.17 -7.58
CA GLU A 228 0.39 19.22 -7.70
C GLU A 228 -0.79 19.07 -6.72
N ILE A 229 -1.14 17.82 -6.36
CA ILE A 229 -2.22 17.56 -5.39
C ILE A 229 -1.80 17.99 -3.98
N LEU A 230 -0.57 17.70 -3.57
CA LEU A 230 -0.01 18.21 -2.31
C LEU A 230 0.01 19.73 -2.29
N GLU A 231 0.49 20.37 -3.36
CA GLU A 231 0.52 21.83 -3.48
C GLU A 231 -0.88 22.43 -3.41
N ALA A 232 -1.86 21.83 -4.11
CA ALA A 232 -3.25 22.24 -4.03
C ALA A 232 -3.81 22.14 -2.61
N ALA A 233 -3.55 21.03 -1.91
CA ALA A 233 -4.00 20.81 -0.54
C ALA A 233 -3.41 21.85 0.44
N LEU A 234 -2.11 22.16 0.31
CA LEU A 234 -1.43 23.15 1.15
C LEU A 234 -2.02 24.57 1.06
N ASN A 235 -2.74 24.92 -0.03
CA ASN A 235 -3.46 26.19 -0.14
C ASN A 235 -4.70 26.27 0.75
N HIS A 236 -5.20 25.14 1.23
CA HIS A 236 -6.48 25.05 1.94
C HIS A 236 -6.37 24.48 3.35
N ILE A 237 -5.15 24.36 3.90
CA ILE A 237 -4.94 23.86 5.26
C ILE A 237 -5.40 24.85 6.33
N ASN A 238 -5.88 24.30 7.44
CA ASN A 238 -6.32 25.04 8.60
C ASN A 238 -5.14 25.43 9.52
N LEU A 239 -5.43 26.24 10.53
CA LEU A 239 -4.49 26.56 11.59
C LEU A 239 -4.09 25.28 12.34
N ARG A 240 -2.77 25.01 12.45
CA ARG A 240 -2.22 23.81 13.08
C ARG A 240 -2.62 22.50 12.39
N ALA A 241 -2.89 22.56 11.10
CA ALA A 241 -3.14 21.36 10.31
C ALA A 241 -1.97 20.36 10.39
N ARG A 242 -2.30 19.10 10.16
CA ARG A 242 -1.35 17.99 10.12
C ARG A 242 -1.35 17.41 8.71
N VAL A 243 -0.20 17.45 8.04
CA VAL A 243 0.01 16.88 6.73
C VAL A 243 0.82 15.61 6.91
N VAL A 244 0.18 14.46 6.69
CA VAL A 244 0.78 13.13 6.83
C VAL A 244 1.27 12.68 5.47
N LEU A 245 2.59 12.63 5.29
CA LEU A 245 3.22 12.16 4.05
C LEU A 245 3.38 10.63 4.08
N CYS A 246 2.45 9.95 3.44
CA CYS A 246 2.46 8.48 3.31
C CYS A 246 3.19 8.01 2.05
N GLY A 247 3.05 8.74 0.95
CA GLY A 247 3.65 8.42 -0.33
C GLY A 247 3.62 9.57 -1.32
N GLY A 248 4.23 9.37 -2.49
CA GLY A 248 4.32 10.36 -3.54
C GLY A 248 4.22 9.73 -4.92
N ILE A 249 3.16 8.94 -5.17
CA ILE A 249 3.05 8.10 -6.39
C ILE A 249 3.15 8.91 -7.68
N SER A 250 2.78 10.19 -7.68
CA SER A 250 2.91 11.07 -8.86
C SER A 250 4.36 11.23 -9.33
N GLY A 251 5.31 11.10 -8.41
CA GLY A 251 6.74 11.25 -8.70
C GLY A 251 7.49 9.95 -8.94
N TYR A 252 6.90 8.78 -8.68
CA TYR A 252 7.65 7.51 -8.70
C TYR A 252 8.20 7.12 -10.07
N ASN A 253 7.54 7.54 -11.14
CA ASN A 253 7.99 7.28 -12.51
C ASN A 253 8.61 8.51 -13.18
N ALA A 254 8.95 9.54 -12.42
CA ALA A 254 9.60 10.72 -12.96
C ALA A 254 11.01 10.39 -13.50
N THR A 255 11.36 10.97 -14.64
CA THR A 255 12.69 10.83 -15.24
C THR A 255 13.61 12.01 -14.90
N GLU A 256 13.04 13.06 -14.34
CA GLU A 256 13.71 14.27 -13.87
C GLU A 256 13.35 14.52 -12.39
N PRO A 257 14.15 15.27 -11.64
CA PRO A 257 13.85 15.62 -10.27
C PRO A 257 12.47 16.28 -10.15
N VAL A 258 11.62 15.75 -9.28
CA VAL A 258 10.29 16.32 -9.02
C VAL A 258 10.44 17.53 -8.12
N PRO A 259 9.94 18.71 -8.54
CA PRO A 259 10.00 19.91 -7.69
C PRO A 259 9.12 19.72 -6.44
N GLY A 260 9.57 20.30 -5.32
CA GLY A 260 8.74 20.40 -4.11
C GLY A 260 7.60 21.42 -4.29
N PRO A 261 6.63 21.46 -3.36
CA PRO A 261 5.56 22.43 -3.38
C PRO A 261 6.10 23.88 -3.27
N ALA A 262 5.67 24.77 -4.17
CA ALA A 262 6.10 26.16 -4.19
C ALA A 262 5.54 26.98 -3.00
N ASN A 263 4.49 26.47 -2.34
CA ASN A 263 3.72 27.13 -1.30
C ASN A 263 4.00 26.63 0.13
N LEU A 264 5.20 26.07 0.40
CA LEU A 264 5.58 25.59 1.74
C LEU A 264 5.45 26.65 2.85
N MET A 265 5.50 27.95 2.52
CA MET A 265 5.26 29.03 3.49
C MET A 265 3.86 28.99 4.10
N ASN A 266 2.90 28.28 3.50
CA ASN A 266 1.60 28.04 4.10
C ASN A 266 1.68 27.22 5.40
N LEU A 267 2.71 26.37 5.55
CA LEU A 267 2.98 25.67 6.81
C LEU A 267 3.34 26.66 7.93
N VAL A 268 4.15 27.66 7.62
CA VAL A 268 4.55 28.70 8.58
C VAL A 268 3.35 29.58 8.98
N THR A 269 2.62 30.10 7.99
CA THR A 269 1.48 31.00 8.23
C THR A 269 0.35 30.32 8.99
N ASN A 270 0.12 29.02 8.76
CA ASN A 270 -0.87 28.24 9.49
C ASN A 270 -0.29 27.49 10.70
N ARG A 271 1.00 27.64 11.01
CA ARG A 271 1.68 26.90 12.10
C ARG A 271 1.39 25.38 12.03
N ALA A 272 1.27 24.89 10.81
CA ALA A 272 1.00 23.50 10.50
C ALA A 272 2.28 22.64 10.56
N ARG A 273 2.13 21.34 10.70
CA ARG A 273 3.23 20.38 10.56
C ARG A 273 3.02 19.50 9.31
N MET A 274 4.14 19.07 8.73
CA MET A 274 4.17 18.10 7.65
C MET A 274 5.20 17.05 8.03
N GLU A 275 4.79 15.78 8.07
CA GLU A 275 5.57 14.70 8.65
C GLU A 275 5.46 13.42 7.81
N GLY A 276 6.61 12.80 7.52
CA GLY A 276 6.71 11.49 6.86
C GLY A 276 6.92 10.38 7.87
N PHE A 277 6.57 9.15 7.49
CA PHE A 277 6.75 7.96 8.31
C PHE A 277 6.94 6.70 7.47
N ILE A 278 7.49 5.66 8.08
CA ILE A 278 7.60 4.32 7.48
C ILE A 278 6.94 3.32 8.41
N ILE A 279 6.07 2.49 7.86
CA ILE A 279 5.30 1.50 8.62
C ILE A 279 6.18 0.48 9.35
N LEU A 280 7.40 0.22 8.86
CA LEU A 280 8.32 -0.72 9.50
C LEU A 280 8.65 -0.32 10.95
N ASP A 281 8.67 0.98 11.27
CA ASP A 281 8.91 1.50 12.61
C ASP A 281 7.76 1.18 13.59
N TYR A 282 6.57 0.90 13.05
CA TYR A 282 5.34 0.62 13.81
C TYR A 282 5.00 -0.87 13.91
N LEU A 283 5.72 -1.76 13.23
CA LEU A 283 5.45 -3.20 13.27
C LEU A 283 5.40 -3.80 14.70
N PRO A 284 6.21 -3.35 15.67
CA PRO A 284 6.08 -3.82 17.05
C PRO A 284 4.71 -3.56 17.69
N ARG A 285 3.95 -2.60 17.16
CA ARG A 285 2.59 -2.24 17.59
C ARG A 285 1.49 -2.77 16.66
N ALA A 286 1.82 -3.60 15.67
CA ALA A 286 0.86 -4.07 14.67
C ALA A 286 -0.38 -4.74 15.27
N ALA A 287 -0.23 -5.46 16.38
CA ALA A 287 -1.36 -6.12 17.08
C ALA A 287 -2.45 -5.13 17.54
N GLU A 288 -2.07 -3.93 17.97
CA GLU A 288 -3.00 -2.84 18.32
C GLU A 288 -3.88 -2.48 17.12
N ALA A 289 -3.23 -2.18 15.99
CA ALA A 289 -3.92 -1.80 14.76
C ALA A 289 -4.80 -2.92 14.21
N ILE A 290 -4.31 -4.17 14.20
CA ILE A 290 -5.08 -5.34 13.74
C ILE A 290 -6.33 -5.53 14.57
N THR A 291 -6.26 -5.35 15.88
CA THR A 291 -7.41 -5.48 16.79
C THR A 291 -8.50 -4.46 16.43
N ASP A 292 -8.14 -3.19 16.30
CA ASP A 292 -9.10 -2.13 15.97
C ASP A 292 -9.68 -2.33 14.55
N LEU A 293 -8.83 -2.65 13.57
CA LEU A 293 -9.26 -2.87 12.20
C LEU A 293 -10.24 -4.04 12.08
N LEU A 294 -9.96 -5.17 12.75
CA LEU A 294 -10.89 -6.31 12.81
C LEU A 294 -12.22 -5.95 13.49
N GLN A 295 -12.18 -5.18 14.57
CA GLN A 295 -13.37 -4.69 15.24
C GLN A 295 -14.23 -3.84 14.30
N TRP A 296 -13.64 -2.87 13.59
CA TRP A 296 -14.37 -1.99 12.67
C TRP A 296 -14.89 -2.73 11.45
N ILE A 297 -14.14 -3.71 10.91
CA ILE A 297 -14.63 -4.58 9.83
C ILE A 297 -15.83 -5.39 10.29
N SER A 298 -15.74 -6.01 11.47
CA SER A 298 -16.83 -6.86 12.02
C SER A 298 -18.08 -6.05 12.34
N ALA A 299 -17.93 -4.78 12.75
CA ALA A 299 -19.04 -3.85 12.97
C ALA A 299 -19.65 -3.31 11.66
N GLY A 300 -19.00 -3.51 10.52
CA GLY A 300 -19.39 -2.93 9.24
C GLY A 300 -19.01 -1.46 9.08
N ASP A 301 -18.21 -0.91 10.00
CA ASP A 301 -17.76 0.48 9.99
C ASP A 301 -16.62 0.71 9.01
N LEU A 302 -15.85 -0.34 8.68
CA LEU A 302 -14.75 -0.30 7.75
C LEU A 302 -14.95 -1.34 6.65
N LYS A 303 -14.92 -0.87 5.39
CA LYS A 303 -14.96 -1.70 4.18
C LYS A 303 -13.62 -1.61 3.47
N TYR A 304 -13.23 -2.67 2.80
CA TYR A 304 -12.02 -2.70 1.96
C TYR A 304 -12.34 -3.29 0.59
N GLN A 305 -11.63 -2.84 -0.41
CA GLN A 305 -11.81 -3.27 -1.79
C GLN A 305 -10.54 -3.96 -2.28
N ILE A 306 -10.70 -5.11 -2.91
CA ILE A 306 -9.64 -5.89 -3.54
C ILE A 306 -9.82 -5.87 -5.05
N ASP A 307 -8.76 -5.52 -5.77
CA ASP A 307 -8.62 -5.73 -7.21
C ASP A 307 -7.75 -6.98 -7.40
N LEU A 308 -8.39 -8.14 -7.56
CA LEU A 308 -7.72 -9.42 -7.69
C LEU A 308 -7.51 -9.76 -9.16
N GLN A 309 -6.26 -9.91 -9.56
CA GLN A 309 -5.85 -10.44 -10.86
C GLN A 309 -5.42 -11.90 -10.71
N HIS A 310 -5.28 -12.63 -11.82
CA HIS A 310 -4.93 -14.04 -11.81
C HIS A 310 -3.81 -14.34 -12.82
N GLY A 311 -3.00 -15.35 -12.50
CA GLY A 311 -2.02 -15.95 -13.40
C GLY A 311 -0.62 -15.36 -13.29
N PHE A 312 0.38 -16.24 -13.18
CA PHE A 312 1.79 -15.91 -12.96
C PHE A 312 2.38 -14.98 -14.05
N ASP A 313 1.95 -15.14 -15.29
CA ASP A 313 2.47 -14.35 -16.43
C ASP A 313 2.03 -12.88 -16.37
N ASN A 314 0.97 -12.58 -15.61
CA ASN A 314 0.43 -11.24 -15.44
C ASN A 314 1.14 -10.41 -14.35
N ILE A 315 2.16 -10.95 -13.69
CA ILE A 315 2.88 -10.27 -12.61
C ILE A 315 3.37 -8.86 -13.01
N PRO A 316 4.15 -8.68 -14.12
CA PRO A 316 4.63 -7.34 -14.48
C PRO A 316 3.51 -6.37 -14.86
N SER A 317 2.48 -6.82 -15.58
CA SER A 317 1.35 -5.98 -15.99
C SER A 317 0.49 -5.57 -14.79
N THR A 318 0.34 -6.44 -13.80
CA THR A 318 -0.40 -6.14 -12.56
C THR A 318 0.25 -4.99 -11.78
N LEU A 319 1.58 -4.93 -11.70
CA LEU A 319 2.25 -3.78 -11.10
C LEU A 319 1.98 -2.48 -11.86
N SER A 320 2.02 -2.52 -13.20
CA SER A 320 1.84 -1.33 -14.04
C SER A 320 0.46 -0.68 -13.84
N ARG A 321 -0.60 -1.46 -13.52
CA ARG A 321 -1.96 -0.98 -13.24
C ARG A 321 -2.02 0.07 -12.12
N LEU A 322 -1.12 -0.02 -11.14
CA LEU A 322 -1.05 0.97 -10.05
C LEU A 322 -0.69 2.38 -10.55
N PHE A 323 0.13 2.46 -11.59
CA PHE A 323 0.63 3.73 -12.14
C PHE A 323 -0.27 4.29 -13.24
N THR A 324 -1.10 3.46 -13.87
CA THR A 324 -2.13 3.88 -14.84
C THR A 324 -3.46 4.21 -14.17
N GLY A 325 -3.60 3.89 -12.87
CA GLY A 325 -4.81 4.13 -12.11
C GLY A 325 -5.98 3.21 -12.48
N GLU A 326 -5.69 2.03 -13.00
CA GLU A 326 -6.71 1.04 -13.37
C GLU A 326 -7.24 0.27 -12.16
N ASN A 327 -6.45 0.13 -11.08
CA ASN A 327 -6.86 -0.59 -9.89
C ASN A 327 -7.94 0.17 -9.08
N LEU A 328 -8.82 -0.58 -8.42
CA LEU A 328 -9.73 -0.08 -7.39
C LEU A 328 -9.44 -0.81 -6.08
N GLY A 329 -9.03 -0.07 -5.03
CA GLY A 329 -8.61 -0.67 -3.77
C GLY A 329 -7.21 -1.31 -3.84
N LYS A 330 -7.03 -2.41 -3.11
CA LYS A 330 -5.76 -3.16 -3.04
C LYS A 330 -5.57 -4.05 -4.25
N GLN A 331 -4.47 -3.85 -4.98
CA GLN A 331 -4.07 -4.72 -6.09
C GLN A 331 -3.40 -5.98 -5.56
N LEU A 332 -3.97 -7.13 -5.87
CA LEU A 332 -3.43 -8.47 -5.59
C LEU A 332 -3.37 -9.28 -6.86
N LEU A 333 -2.58 -10.34 -6.85
CA LEU A 333 -2.54 -11.35 -7.90
C LEU A 333 -2.51 -12.74 -7.28
N GLN A 334 -3.45 -13.58 -7.67
CA GLN A 334 -3.43 -15.00 -7.35
C GLN A 334 -2.62 -15.76 -8.42
N ILE A 335 -1.56 -16.44 -8.01
CA ILE A 335 -0.67 -17.20 -8.92
C ILE A 335 -0.84 -18.70 -8.82
N ALA A 336 -1.45 -19.18 -7.73
CA ALA A 336 -1.76 -20.61 -7.53
C ALA A 336 -2.94 -20.77 -6.56
N ASP A 337 -3.57 -21.94 -6.59
CA ASP A 337 -4.55 -22.37 -5.59
C ASP A 337 -3.87 -23.10 -4.44
N PRO A 338 -4.44 -23.06 -3.23
CA PRO A 338 -4.03 -23.93 -2.13
C PRO A 338 -4.09 -25.40 -2.53
N SER A 339 -3.17 -26.23 -2.03
CA SER A 339 -3.13 -27.68 -2.30
C SER A 339 -3.92 -28.48 -1.29
#